data_b871772070d08a21926ad9d06dc21ec9
#
_entry.id   b871772070d08a21926ad9d06dc21ec9
#
_cell.length_a   1.000
_cell.length_b   1.000
_cell.length_c   1.000
_cell.angle_alpha   90.00
_cell.angle_beta   90.00
_cell.angle_gamma   90.00
#
_symmetry.space_group_name_H-M   'P 1'
#
loop_
_entity.id
_entity.type
_entity.pdbx_description
1 polymer ?
#
loop_
_entity_poly.entity_id
_entity_poly.type
_entity_poly.pdbx_seq_one_letter_code
_entity_poly.pdbx_strand_id
1 'polypeptide(L)'
;MLVIFEGLDNCGKTTLVQMIKDYYLKLGIDAEISKEFETNIGKELKKMAKEGTLDPILKAYLFATDRYIRMKNIRQEDLKNKIMLFDRYVPSALAYRMAEGVDKNWVTNINSVFPKADIGFFIDIREHSKINVNIF
;
A
#
# COMPACT_ATOMS: atom_id res chain seq x y z
N MET A 1 7.04 -12.65 5.07
CA MET A 1 6.03 -11.93 5.87
C MET A 1 5.61 -10.67 5.13
N LEU A 2 4.30 -10.41 5.07
CA LEU A 2 3.70 -9.24 4.42
C LEU A 2 3.25 -8.22 5.48
N VAL A 3 3.88 -7.05 5.50
CA VAL A 3 3.58 -5.96 6.43
C VAL A 3 3.09 -4.74 5.65
N ILE A 4 1.99 -4.15 6.07
CA ILE A 4 1.41 -3.00 5.39
C ILE A 4 1.39 -1.76 6.29
N PHE A 5 1.57 -0.60 5.67
CA PHE A 5 1.54 0.70 6.32
C PHE A 5 0.48 1.57 5.66
N GLU A 6 -0.48 2.00 6.45
CA GLU A 6 -1.62 2.81 6.04
C GLU A 6 -1.62 4.15 6.78
N GLY A 7 -2.35 5.12 6.27
CA GLY A 7 -2.48 6.44 6.87
C GLY A 7 -2.61 7.54 5.80
N LEU A 8 -2.88 8.75 6.23
CA LEU A 8 -3.07 9.90 5.35
C LEU A 8 -1.78 10.28 4.60
N ASP A 9 -1.91 11.10 3.57
CA ASP A 9 -0.76 11.67 2.87
C ASP A 9 0.04 12.56 3.83
N ASN A 10 1.35 12.56 3.65
CA ASN A 10 2.30 13.33 4.46
C ASN A 10 2.35 12.99 5.96
N CYS A 11 1.79 11.85 6.39
CA CYS A 11 1.88 11.40 7.78
C CYS A 11 3.21 10.71 8.15
N GLY A 12 4.21 10.73 7.27
CA GLY A 12 5.53 10.14 7.56
C GLY A 12 5.66 8.64 7.26
N LYS A 13 4.65 8.00 6.63
CA LYS A 13 4.69 6.56 6.29
C LYS A 13 5.98 6.15 5.58
N THR A 14 6.28 6.82 4.48
CA THR A 14 7.44 6.48 3.64
C THR A 14 8.76 6.54 4.42
N THR A 15 8.93 7.54 5.28
CA THR A 15 10.09 7.67 6.15
C THR A 15 10.14 6.51 7.15
N LEU A 16 9.03 6.20 7.81
CA LEU A 16 8.95 5.11 8.77
C LEU A 16 9.25 3.76 8.13
N VAL A 17 8.67 3.48 6.97
CA VAL A 17 8.89 2.24 6.21
C VAL A 17 10.37 2.08 5.84
N GLN A 18 11.04 3.16 5.43
CA GLN A 18 12.46 3.14 5.13
C GLN A 18 13.30 2.86 6.39
N MET A 19 13.00 3.51 7.51
CA MET A 19 13.70 3.27 8.78
C MET A 19 13.54 1.81 9.25
N ILE A 20 12.35 1.23 9.09
CA ILE A 20 12.08 -0.17 9.44
C ILE A 20 12.88 -1.11 8.54
N LYS A 21 12.91 -0.87 7.23
CA LYS A 21 13.75 -1.63 6.31
C LYS A 21 15.21 -1.62 6.74
N ASP A 22 15.76 -0.43 6.98
CA ASP A 22 17.17 -0.26 7.35
C ASP A 22 17.50 -0.95 8.69
N TYR A 23 16.55 -0.93 9.63
CA TYR A 23 16.68 -1.63 10.90
C TYR A 23 16.78 -3.15 10.72
N TYR A 24 15.87 -3.75 9.94
CA TYR A 24 15.91 -5.20 9.70
C TYR A 24 17.16 -5.63 8.93
N LEU A 25 17.58 -4.85 7.93
CA LEU A 25 18.82 -5.14 7.20
C LEU A 25 20.05 -5.13 8.12
N LYS A 26 20.12 -4.23 9.10
CA LYS A 26 21.20 -4.22 10.12
C LYS A 26 21.18 -5.46 11.02
N LEU A 27 20.03 -6.08 11.19
CA LEU A 27 19.88 -7.35 11.92
C LEU A 27 20.16 -8.58 11.05
N GLY A 28 20.54 -8.41 9.79
CA GLY A 28 20.74 -9.50 8.84
C GLY A 28 19.45 -10.12 8.31
N ILE A 29 18.31 -9.43 8.49
CA ILE A 29 17.00 -9.87 8.01
C ILE A 29 16.71 -9.14 6.70
N ASP A 30 16.45 -9.90 5.63
CA ASP A 30 16.12 -9.32 4.32
C ASP A 30 14.74 -8.63 4.37
N ALA A 31 14.70 -7.37 3.93
CA ALA A 31 13.50 -6.56 3.89
C ALA A 31 13.42 -5.75 2.61
N GLU A 32 12.27 -5.75 1.96
CA GLU A 32 12.03 -5.07 0.69
C GLU A 32 10.79 -4.17 0.78
N ILE A 33 10.86 -3.00 0.16
CA ILE A 33 9.74 -2.03 0.12
C ILE A 33 9.04 -2.15 -1.23
N SER A 34 7.72 -2.15 -1.20
CA SER A 34 6.85 -2.02 -2.37
C SER A 34 5.95 -0.80 -2.21
N LYS A 35 6.02 0.14 -3.15
CA LYS A 35 5.24 1.39 -3.14
C LYS A 35 4.30 1.47 -4.32
N GLU A 36 3.21 2.22 -4.16
CA GLU A 36 2.37 2.61 -5.29
C GLU A 36 3.15 3.47 -6.29
N PHE A 37 2.75 3.41 -7.55
CA PHE A 37 3.32 4.19 -8.66
C PHE A 37 4.75 3.84 -9.09
N GLU A 38 5.31 2.73 -8.64
CA GLU A 38 6.65 2.29 -9.09
C GLU A 38 6.62 1.45 -10.38
N THR A 39 5.51 0.80 -10.69
CA THR A 39 5.35 0.09 -11.97
C THR A 39 5.10 1.06 -13.14
N ASN A 40 5.23 0.59 -14.38
CA ASN A 40 4.89 1.40 -15.55
C ASN A 40 3.44 1.85 -15.55
N ILE A 41 2.51 0.95 -15.16
CA ILE A 41 1.09 1.29 -14.98
C ILE A 41 0.91 2.29 -13.85
N GLY A 42 1.61 2.10 -12.74
CA GLY A 42 1.57 3.03 -11.61
C GLY A 42 2.07 4.44 -11.96
N LYS A 43 3.11 4.55 -12.77
CA LYS A 43 3.62 5.86 -13.25
C LYS A 43 2.60 6.57 -14.13
N GLU A 44 1.97 5.85 -15.06
CA GLU A 44 0.93 6.39 -15.93
C GLU A 44 -0.32 6.77 -15.11
N LEU A 45 -0.75 5.92 -14.19
CA LEU A 45 -1.82 6.21 -13.25
C LEU A 45 -1.58 7.52 -12.48
N LYS A 46 -0.36 7.73 -11.99
CA LYS A 46 0.03 8.97 -11.28
C LYS A 46 -0.10 10.20 -12.16
N LYS A 47 0.28 10.10 -13.43
CA LYS A 47 0.14 11.17 -14.41
C LYS A 47 -1.32 11.49 -14.68
N MET A 48 -2.12 10.48 -15.02
CA MET A 48 -3.56 10.63 -15.30
C MET A 48 -4.32 11.18 -14.08
N ALA A 49 -3.94 10.77 -12.86
CA ALA A 49 -4.54 11.29 -11.63
C ALA A 49 -4.27 12.80 -11.44
N LYS A 50 -3.08 13.28 -11.81
CA LYS A 50 -2.74 14.72 -11.78
C LYS A 50 -3.50 15.52 -12.83
N GLU A 51 -3.77 14.92 -13.97
CA GLU A 51 -4.53 15.54 -15.07
C GLU A 51 -6.05 15.59 -14.80
N GLY A 52 -6.52 14.91 -13.74
CA GLY A 52 -7.94 14.86 -13.39
C GLY A 52 -8.81 14.06 -14.37
N THR A 53 -8.20 13.19 -15.18
CA THR A 53 -8.88 12.43 -16.25
C THR A 53 -9.49 11.11 -15.78
N LEU A 54 -9.32 10.76 -14.50
CA LEU A 54 -9.73 9.48 -13.96
C LEU A 54 -11.04 9.57 -13.17
N ASP A 55 -12.04 8.81 -13.60
CA ASP A 55 -13.20 8.53 -12.76
C ASP A 55 -12.88 7.48 -11.66
N PRO A 56 -13.71 7.36 -10.60
CA PRO A 56 -13.44 6.46 -9.49
C PRO A 56 -13.35 4.98 -9.86
N ILE A 57 -14.11 4.53 -10.87
CA ILE A 57 -14.10 3.13 -11.32
C ILE A 57 -12.79 2.83 -12.06
N LEU A 58 -12.38 3.69 -12.97
CA LEU A 58 -11.12 3.55 -13.70
C LEU A 58 -9.92 3.60 -12.73
N LYS A 59 -9.95 4.50 -11.73
CA LYS A 59 -8.96 4.49 -10.65
C LYS A 59 -8.90 3.15 -9.94
N ALA A 60 -10.04 2.56 -9.56
CA ALA A 60 -10.09 1.27 -8.88
C ALA A 60 -9.38 0.16 -9.69
N TYR A 61 -9.65 0.07 -10.98
CA TYR A 61 -9.00 -0.90 -11.86
C TYR A 61 -7.49 -0.66 -11.98
N LEU A 62 -7.08 0.58 -12.22
CA LEU A 62 -5.66 0.91 -12.41
C LEU A 62 -4.84 0.68 -11.14
N PHE A 63 -5.36 1.07 -9.96
CA PHE A 63 -4.70 0.78 -8.68
C PHE A 63 -4.64 -0.72 -8.37
N ALA A 64 -5.70 -1.48 -8.70
CA ALA A 64 -5.67 -2.93 -8.55
C ALA A 64 -4.66 -3.57 -9.51
N THR A 65 -4.57 -3.08 -10.74
CA THR A 65 -3.58 -3.56 -11.73
C THR A 65 -2.15 -3.28 -11.28
N ASP A 66 -1.85 -2.05 -10.84
CA ASP A 66 -0.52 -1.70 -10.29
C ASP A 66 -0.15 -2.63 -9.13
N ARG A 67 -1.08 -2.82 -8.19
CA ARG A 67 -0.89 -3.73 -7.06
C ARG A 67 -0.66 -5.16 -7.50
N TYR A 68 -1.42 -5.64 -8.47
CA TYR A 68 -1.26 -6.99 -9.00
C TYR A 68 0.12 -7.19 -9.63
N ILE A 69 0.61 -6.22 -10.42
CA ILE A 69 1.95 -6.29 -11.02
C ILE A 69 3.03 -6.33 -9.93
N ARG A 70 2.90 -5.51 -8.88
CA ARG A 70 3.82 -5.53 -7.74
C ARG A 70 3.81 -6.89 -7.03
N MET A 71 2.63 -7.44 -6.79
CA MET A 71 2.46 -8.71 -6.07
C MET A 71 2.91 -9.92 -6.89
N LYS A 72 2.63 -9.97 -8.19
CA LYS A 72 3.00 -11.14 -9.02
C LYS A 72 4.51 -11.37 -9.11
N ASN A 73 5.30 -10.33 -8.88
CA ASN A 73 6.75 -10.42 -8.86
C ASN A 73 7.30 -10.93 -7.52
N ILE A 74 6.43 -11.01 -6.50
CA ILE A 74 6.77 -11.53 -5.17
C ILE A 74 6.37 -13.00 -5.13
N ARG A 75 7.35 -13.88 -5.08
CA ARG A 75 7.11 -15.32 -4.97
C ARG A 75 6.67 -15.67 -3.55
N GLN A 76 5.90 -16.75 -3.39
CA GLN A 76 5.53 -17.22 -2.05
C GLN A 76 6.74 -17.56 -1.16
N GLU A 77 7.83 -18.01 -1.78
CA GLU A 77 9.11 -18.25 -1.11
C GLU A 77 9.71 -16.96 -0.53
N ASP A 78 9.58 -15.85 -1.25
CA ASP A 78 10.03 -14.54 -0.76
C ASP A 78 9.28 -14.14 0.52
N LEU A 79 7.96 -14.40 0.59
CA LEU A 79 7.17 -14.11 1.78
C LEU A 79 7.54 -14.95 3.00
N LYS A 80 8.19 -16.13 2.80
CA LYS A 80 8.70 -16.96 3.89
C LYS A 80 10.05 -16.48 4.40
N ASN A 81 10.91 -15.98 3.52
CA ASN A 81 12.32 -15.74 3.79
C ASN A 81 12.67 -14.26 4.02
N LYS A 82 11.80 -13.34 3.63
CA LYS A 82 12.02 -11.90 3.80
C LYS A 82 10.77 -11.16 4.27
N ILE A 83 10.95 -9.92 4.69
CA ILE A 83 9.88 -9.01 5.07
C ILE A 83 9.55 -8.12 3.89
N MET A 84 8.29 -8.18 3.42
CA MET A 84 7.76 -7.30 2.39
C MET A 84 7.00 -6.15 3.06
N LEU A 85 7.48 -4.93 2.90
CA LEU A 85 6.93 -3.72 3.50
C LEU A 85 6.15 -2.94 2.42
N PHE A 86 4.84 -2.89 2.54
CA PHE A 86 3.98 -2.18 1.59
C PHE A 86 3.60 -0.79 2.14
N ASP A 87 4.05 0.25 1.44
CA ASP A 87 3.54 1.62 1.64
C ASP A 87 2.24 1.73 0.84
N ARG A 88 1.11 1.64 1.55
CA ARG A 88 -0.26 1.45 1.08
C ARG A 88 -0.54 0.08 0.45
N TYR A 89 -1.75 -0.42 0.75
CA TYR A 89 -2.23 -1.70 0.25
C TYR A 89 -3.75 -1.69 0.03
N VAL A 90 -4.44 -2.81 0.20
CA VAL A 90 -5.89 -2.95 0.00
C VAL A 90 -6.73 -2.01 0.88
N PRO A 91 -6.43 -1.78 2.18
CA PRO A 91 -7.23 -0.84 2.98
C PRO A 91 -7.30 0.57 2.39
N SER A 92 -6.19 1.12 1.89
CA SER A 92 -6.22 2.41 1.17
C SER A 92 -7.12 2.37 -0.06
N ALA A 93 -7.05 1.30 -0.86
CA ALA A 93 -7.88 1.17 -2.06
C ALA A 93 -9.38 1.19 -1.71
N LEU A 94 -9.77 0.47 -0.65
CA LEU A 94 -11.16 0.46 -0.16
C LEU A 94 -11.57 1.85 0.34
N ALA A 95 -10.78 2.45 1.24
CA ALA A 95 -11.11 3.72 1.87
C ALA A 95 -11.30 4.85 0.84
N TYR A 96 -10.35 5.02 -0.07
CA TYR A 96 -10.41 6.08 -1.08
C TYR A 96 -11.54 5.86 -2.09
N ARG A 97 -11.75 4.64 -2.57
CA ARG A 97 -12.82 4.38 -3.55
C ARG A 97 -14.21 4.51 -2.93
N MET A 98 -14.39 4.05 -1.69
CA MET A 98 -15.64 4.24 -0.97
C MET A 98 -15.92 5.73 -0.69
N ALA A 99 -14.91 6.51 -0.36
CA ALA A 99 -15.04 7.96 -0.18
C ALA A 99 -15.43 8.69 -1.48
N GLU A 100 -15.07 8.12 -2.64
CA GLU A 100 -15.47 8.62 -3.97
C GLU A 100 -16.83 8.05 -4.44
N GLY A 101 -17.55 7.32 -3.59
CA GLY A 101 -18.89 6.80 -3.88
C GLY A 101 -18.92 5.45 -4.59
N VAL A 102 -17.80 4.74 -4.69
CA VAL A 102 -17.77 3.39 -5.27
C VAL A 102 -18.37 2.39 -4.30
N ASP A 103 -19.17 1.45 -4.81
CA ASP A 103 -19.79 0.40 -4.00
C ASP A 103 -18.75 -0.45 -3.27
N LYS A 104 -18.96 -0.64 -1.96
CA LYS A 104 -18.04 -1.37 -1.09
C LYS A 104 -17.83 -2.81 -1.53
N ASN A 105 -18.90 -3.51 -1.88
CA ASN A 105 -18.82 -4.92 -2.24
C ASN A 105 -18.06 -5.08 -3.55
N TRP A 106 -18.32 -4.20 -4.51
CA TRP A 106 -17.63 -4.22 -5.79
C TRP A 106 -16.12 -3.97 -5.63
N VAL A 107 -15.71 -2.92 -4.92
CA VAL A 107 -14.28 -2.62 -4.72
C VAL A 107 -13.58 -3.67 -3.85
N THR A 108 -14.29 -4.31 -2.92
CA THR A 108 -13.78 -5.45 -2.16
C THR A 108 -13.53 -6.64 -3.08
N ASN A 109 -14.48 -6.94 -3.99
CA ASN A 109 -14.36 -8.07 -4.90
C ASN A 109 -13.15 -7.95 -5.85
N ILE A 110 -12.93 -6.79 -6.45
CA ILE A 110 -11.75 -6.61 -7.33
C ILE A 110 -10.41 -6.69 -6.58
N ASN A 111 -10.42 -6.50 -5.27
CA ASN A 111 -9.24 -6.62 -4.41
C ASN A 111 -9.13 -7.97 -3.69
N SER A 112 -10.08 -8.89 -3.88
CA SER A 112 -10.12 -10.19 -3.18
C SER A 112 -9.00 -11.14 -3.58
N VAL A 113 -8.35 -10.91 -4.73
CA VAL A 113 -7.23 -11.71 -5.23
C VAL A 113 -5.93 -11.46 -4.45
N PHE A 114 -5.86 -10.37 -3.68
CA PHE A 114 -4.65 -10.03 -2.95
C PHE A 114 -4.61 -10.74 -1.59
N PRO A 115 -3.45 -11.30 -1.19
CA PRO A 115 -3.30 -11.93 0.12
C PRO A 115 -3.54 -10.93 1.25
N LYS A 116 -4.04 -11.45 2.37
CA LYS A 116 -4.12 -10.65 3.60
C LYS A 116 -2.71 -10.36 4.12
N ALA A 117 -2.53 -9.17 4.67
CA ALA A 117 -1.31 -8.83 5.37
C ALA A 117 -1.19 -9.63 6.67
N ASP A 118 0.04 -9.99 7.05
CA ASP A 118 0.32 -10.61 8.34
C ASP A 118 0.21 -9.57 9.46
N ILE A 119 0.67 -8.33 9.19
CA ILE A 119 0.62 -7.20 10.13
C ILE A 119 0.26 -5.92 9.36
N GLY A 120 -0.60 -5.10 9.95
CA GLY A 120 -0.93 -3.77 9.44
C GLY A 120 -0.67 -2.68 10.48
N PHE A 121 -0.09 -1.56 10.04
CA PHE A 121 0.12 -0.36 10.83
C PHE A 121 -0.68 0.78 10.24
N PHE A 122 -1.51 1.42 11.06
CA PHE A 122 -2.16 2.67 10.70
C PHE A 122 -1.45 3.83 11.40
N ILE A 123 -0.85 4.73 10.60
CA ILE A 123 -0.12 5.89 11.11
C ILE A 123 -1.06 7.08 11.14
N ASP A 124 -1.39 7.53 12.34
CA ASP A 124 -2.25 8.67 12.61
C ASP A 124 -1.41 9.78 13.26
N ILE A 125 -1.37 10.95 12.61
CA ILE A 125 -0.76 12.16 13.16
C ILE A 125 -1.91 13.06 13.59
N ARG A 126 -2.19 13.10 14.88
CA ARG A 126 -3.06 14.10 15.47
C ARG A 126 -2.26 15.37 15.75
N GLU A 127 -2.87 16.52 15.55
CA GLU A 127 -2.25 17.84 15.66
C GLU A 127 -1.20 17.93 16.79
N HIS A 128 -0.01 18.40 16.41
CA HIS A 128 1.12 18.73 17.27
C HIS A 128 1.70 17.60 18.16
N SER A 129 2.60 16.81 17.56
CA SER A 129 3.72 16.13 18.23
C SER A 129 3.62 14.66 18.64
N LYS A 130 2.55 13.92 18.39
CA LYS A 130 2.58 12.46 18.69
C LYS A 130 2.15 11.64 17.47
N ILE A 131 3.07 10.83 16.96
CA ILE A 131 2.75 9.78 15.99
C ILE A 131 2.04 8.67 16.77
N ASN A 132 0.78 8.41 16.45
CA ASN A 132 0.07 7.23 16.93
C ASN A 132 0.17 6.13 15.87
N VAL A 133 0.62 4.97 16.27
CA VAL A 133 0.69 3.79 15.42
C VAL A 133 -0.27 2.76 15.98
N ASN A 134 -1.29 2.40 15.20
CA ASN A 134 -2.22 1.32 15.52
C ASN A 134 -1.84 0.08 14.71
N ILE A 135 -1.74 -1.06 15.37
CA ILE A 135 -1.44 -2.35 14.77
C ILE A 135 -2.77 -3.11 14.59
N PHE A 136 -2.98 -3.68 13.41
CA PHE A 136 -4.17 -4.46 13.08
C PHE A 136 -3.85 -5.69 12.22
#